data_71c24a4cf61551e323400581a8a92f07
#
_entry.id   71c24a4cf61551e323400581a8a92f07
#
_cell.length_a   1.000
_cell.length_b   1.000
_cell.length_c   1.000
_cell.angle_alpha   90.00
_cell.angle_beta   90.00
_cell.angle_gamma   90.00
#
_symmetry.space_group_name_H-M   'P 1'
#
loop_
_entity.id
_entity.type
_entity.pdbx_description
1 polymer ?
#
loop_
_entity_poly.entity_id
_entity_poly.type
_entity_poly.pdbx_seq_one_letter_code
_entity_poly.pdbx_strand_id
1 'polypeptide(L)'
;MSRDFESYLKSHLGSTYYKELPGLFGVPDYVCFDKQGDDIQVISFELKLTDWRRAMVQAFRYKSFSHLSYVVMPEATAENAKLHTSEFQQYGIGLISFGPEGLHVICDSQPSLPYSPQLTHKVLGKVRKSRKKSFARVADLVAV
;
A
#
# COMPACT_ATOMS: atom_id res chain seq x y z
N MET A 1 14.24 3.83 -6.38
CA MET A 1 12.86 3.30 -6.50
C MET A 1 11.80 4.24 -5.93
N SER A 2 12.00 4.77 -4.74
CA SER A 2 10.97 5.59 -4.08
C SER A 2 10.58 6.83 -4.88
N ARG A 3 11.56 7.55 -5.43
CA ARG A 3 11.30 8.74 -6.26
C ARG A 3 10.46 8.40 -7.49
N ASP A 4 10.79 7.31 -8.16
CA ASP A 4 10.08 6.89 -9.38
C ASP A 4 8.68 6.41 -9.04
N PHE A 5 8.52 5.70 -7.92
CA PHE A 5 7.22 5.27 -7.44
C PHE A 5 6.35 6.47 -7.08
N GLU A 6 6.90 7.47 -6.39
CA GLU A 6 6.15 8.68 -6.06
C GLU A 6 5.73 9.44 -7.31
N SER A 7 6.62 9.55 -8.31
CA SER A 7 6.28 10.18 -9.58
C SER A 7 5.15 9.44 -10.29
N TYR A 8 5.17 8.11 -10.22
CA TYR A 8 4.11 7.28 -10.77
C TYR A 8 2.77 7.53 -10.06
N LEU A 9 2.78 7.60 -8.73
CA LEU A 9 1.58 7.94 -7.96
C LEU A 9 1.04 9.31 -8.34
N LYS A 10 1.91 10.32 -8.45
CA LYS A 10 1.51 11.68 -8.82
C LYS A 10 0.87 11.74 -10.19
N SER A 11 1.40 11.00 -11.17
CA SER A 11 0.86 11.01 -12.51
C SER A 11 -0.51 10.33 -12.61
N HIS A 12 -0.82 9.38 -11.71
CA HIS A 12 -2.09 8.64 -11.73
C HIS A 12 -3.10 9.19 -10.73
N LEU A 13 -2.66 9.74 -9.60
CA LEU A 13 -3.50 10.12 -8.48
C LEU A 13 -3.44 11.61 -8.12
N GLY A 14 -2.54 12.35 -8.73
CA GLY A 14 -2.29 13.72 -8.29
C GLY A 14 -1.73 13.74 -6.87
N SER A 15 -2.40 14.45 -5.96
CA SER A 15 -1.96 14.56 -4.56
C SER A 15 -2.80 13.73 -3.60
N THR A 16 -3.44 12.66 -4.06
CA THR A 16 -4.38 11.86 -3.26
C THR A 16 -3.70 10.75 -2.45
N TYR A 17 -2.49 10.99 -1.99
CA TYR A 17 -1.75 10.04 -1.16
C TYR A 17 -1.03 10.77 -0.03
N TYR A 18 -0.66 10.03 1.00
CA TYR A 18 0.21 10.51 2.08
C TYR A 18 1.54 9.79 2.00
N LYS A 19 2.63 10.54 2.18
CA LYS A 19 3.98 9.99 2.23
C LYS A 19 4.43 9.94 3.68
N GLU A 20 4.95 8.76 4.11
CA GLU A 20 5.54 8.58 5.43
C GLU A 20 4.63 9.07 6.56
N LEU A 21 3.37 8.58 6.57
CA LEU A 21 2.38 8.98 7.58
C LEU A 21 2.78 8.47 8.96
N PRO A 22 3.13 9.38 9.90
CA PRO A 22 3.65 8.98 11.22
C PRO A 22 2.54 8.75 12.24
N GLY A 23 2.92 8.25 13.41
CA GLY A 23 2.06 8.16 14.57
C GLY A 23 1.14 6.94 14.58
N LEU A 24 1.44 5.95 13.75
CA LEU A 24 0.70 4.69 13.65
C LEU A 24 1.60 3.54 14.10
N PHE A 25 1.24 2.31 13.78
CA PHE A 25 2.11 1.16 14.03
C PHE A 25 3.05 0.99 12.84
N GLY A 26 4.26 1.52 12.97
CA GLY A 26 5.20 1.67 11.87
C GLY A 26 4.89 2.91 11.03
N VAL A 27 5.73 3.18 10.04
CA VAL A 27 5.57 4.31 9.12
C VAL A 27 5.53 3.78 7.70
N PRO A 28 4.35 3.63 7.10
CA PRO A 28 4.26 3.20 5.70
C PRO A 28 4.87 4.25 4.78
N ASP A 29 5.52 3.81 3.72
CA ASP A 29 6.11 4.74 2.76
C ASP A 29 5.04 5.59 2.08
N TYR A 30 3.92 4.97 1.71
CA TYR A 30 2.78 5.67 1.11
C TYR A 30 1.47 5.09 1.61
N VAL A 31 0.49 5.96 1.81
CA VAL A 31 -0.88 5.59 2.16
C VAL A 31 -1.82 6.25 1.18
N CYS A 32 -2.67 5.44 0.56
CA CYS A 32 -3.74 5.91 -0.31
C CYS A 32 -5.08 5.55 0.32
N PHE A 33 -6.15 6.17 -0.17
CA PHE A 33 -7.48 5.90 0.36
C PHE A 33 -8.53 6.03 -0.73
N ASP A 34 -9.57 5.22 -0.62
CA ASP A 34 -10.74 5.26 -1.48
C ASP A 34 -11.94 5.67 -0.64
N LYS A 35 -12.51 6.83 -0.95
CA LYS A 35 -13.72 7.35 -0.30
C LYS A 35 -14.94 7.01 -1.15
N GLN A 36 -15.83 6.19 -0.59
CA GLN A 36 -17.12 5.86 -1.20
C GLN A 36 -18.22 6.32 -0.24
N GLY A 37 -18.65 7.59 -0.38
CA GLY A 37 -19.54 8.19 0.59
C GLY A 37 -18.87 8.29 1.97
N ASP A 38 -19.46 7.64 2.98
CA ASP A 38 -18.88 7.56 4.33
C ASP A 38 -17.90 6.40 4.49
N ASP A 39 -17.85 5.49 3.51
CA ASP A 39 -16.94 4.35 3.54
C ASP A 39 -15.57 4.76 3.02
N ILE A 40 -14.53 4.44 3.79
CA ILE A 40 -13.15 4.75 3.43
C ILE A 40 -12.34 3.46 3.49
N GLN A 41 -11.72 3.10 2.36
CA GLN A 41 -10.76 2.01 2.31
C GLN A 41 -9.35 2.59 2.33
N VAL A 42 -8.53 2.15 3.27
CA VAL A 42 -7.14 2.60 3.43
C VAL A 42 -6.21 1.55 2.88
N ILE A 43 -5.26 1.99 2.05
CA ILE A 43 -4.30 1.13 1.36
C ILE A 43 -2.90 1.62 1.69
N SER A 44 -2.06 0.74 2.25
CA SER A 44 -0.69 1.06 2.60
C SER A 44 0.29 0.38 1.65
N PHE A 45 1.39 1.07 1.36
CA PHE A 45 2.47 0.56 0.52
C PHE A 45 3.80 0.64 1.28
N GLU A 46 4.53 -0.46 1.28
CA GLU A 46 5.89 -0.54 1.79
C GLU A 46 6.83 -0.84 0.63
N LEU A 47 7.80 0.04 0.39
CA LEU A 47 8.79 -0.11 -0.67
C LEU A 47 10.03 -0.79 -0.11
N LYS A 48 10.53 -1.82 -0.80
CA LYS A 48 11.72 -2.54 -0.38
C LYS A 48 12.55 -2.96 -1.59
N LEU A 49 13.86 -2.73 -1.52
CA LEU A 49 14.75 -3.09 -2.63
C LEU A 49 15.00 -4.59 -2.70
N THR A 50 15.24 -5.26 -1.57
CA THR A 50 15.66 -6.66 -1.56
C THR A 50 14.99 -7.51 -0.48
N ASP A 51 14.89 -7.05 0.74
CA ASP A 51 14.45 -7.84 1.90
C ASP A 51 12.92 -7.97 1.94
N TRP A 52 12.39 -8.89 1.15
CA TRP A 52 10.95 -9.09 1.04
C TRP A 52 10.32 -9.58 2.35
N ARG A 53 11.05 -10.36 3.13
CA ARG A 53 10.52 -10.92 4.39
C ARG A 53 10.30 -9.82 5.41
N ARG A 54 11.27 -8.92 5.54
CA ARG A 54 11.15 -7.75 6.43
C ARG A 54 10.04 -6.81 5.96
N ALA A 55 9.95 -6.60 4.66
CA ALA A 55 8.89 -5.77 4.07
C ALA A 55 7.51 -6.35 4.36
N MET A 56 7.36 -7.68 4.25
CA MET A 56 6.11 -8.37 4.55
C MET A 56 5.70 -8.18 6.01
N VAL A 57 6.65 -8.27 6.95
CA VAL A 57 6.37 -8.04 8.38
C VAL A 57 5.91 -6.59 8.61
N GLN A 58 6.59 -5.62 7.98
CA GLN A 58 6.20 -4.21 8.08
C GLN A 58 4.82 -3.97 7.48
N ALA A 59 4.55 -4.52 6.30
CA ALA A 59 3.26 -4.40 5.66
C ALA A 59 2.13 -5.04 6.49
N PHE A 60 2.43 -6.14 7.18
CA PHE A 60 1.45 -6.76 8.08
C PHE A 60 1.10 -5.84 9.25
N ARG A 61 2.09 -5.13 9.80
CA ARG A 61 1.83 -4.12 10.85
C ARG A 61 0.85 -3.06 10.37
N TYR A 62 0.91 -2.67 9.10
CA TYR A 62 0.03 -1.65 8.54
C TYR A 62 -1.42 -2.14 8.43
N LYS A 63 -1.67 -3.45 8.48
CA LYS A 63 -3.02 -4.01 8.55
C LYS A 63 -3.73 -3.63 9.86
N SER A 64 -3.00 -3.12 10.86
CA SER A 64 -3.61 -2.60 12.08
C SER A 64 -4.48 -1.36 11.83
N PHE A 65 -4.21 -0.61 10.76
CA PHE A 65 -4.98 0.58 10.39
C PHE A 65 -5.37 0.65 8.91
N SER A 66 -4.98 -0.34 8.11
CA SER A 66 -5.27 -0.38 6.68
C SER A 66 -6.09 -1.60 6.33
N HIS A 67 -6.97 -1.44 5.34
CA HIS A 67 -7.78 -2.55 4.81
C HIS A 67 -6.97 -3.41 3.85
N LEU A 68 -6.08 -2.79 3.08
CA LEU A 68 -5.19 -3.44 2.14
C LEU A 68 -3.76 -2.99 2.43
N SER A 69 -2.78 -3.90 2.25
CA SER A 69 -1.38 -3.58 2.46
C SER A 69 -0.53 -4.34 1.43
N TYR A 70 0.37 -3.60 0.78
CA TYR A 70 1.19 -4.10 -0.31
C TYR A 70 2.66 -3.85 -0.05
N VAL A 71 3.49 -4.82 -0.45
CA VAL A 71 4.93 -4.65 -0.60
C VAL A 71 5.20 -4.33 -2.07
N VAL A 72 6.00 -3.29 -2.33
CA VAL A 72 6.41 -2.89 -3.67
C VAL A 72 7.91 -3.11 -3.81
N MET A 73 8.32 -3.88 -4.81
CA MET A 73 9.73 -4.19 -5.06
C MET A 73 10.08 -3.93 -6.53
N PRO A 74 11.37 -3.62 -6.82
CA PRO A 74 11.83 -3.57 -8.19
C PRO A 74 11.65 -4.92 -8.88
N GLU A 75 11.42 -4.92 -10.18
CA GLU A 75 11.18 -6.15 -10.95
C GLU A 75 12.24 -7.23 -10.70
N ALA A 76 13.52 -6.82 -10.66
CA ALA A 76 14.63 -7.78 -10.52
C ALA A 76 14.57 -8.56 -9.20
N THR A 77 14.26 -7.86 -8.10
CA THR A 77 14.22 -8.50 -6.77
C THR A 77 12.84 -9.07 -6.44
N ALA A 78 11.79 -8.58 -7.10
CA ALA A 78 10.45 -9.13 -6.96
C ALA A 78 10.38 -10.59 -7.41
N GLU A 79 11.24 -11.01 -8.33
CA GLU A 79 11.32 -12.41 -8.77
C GLU A 79 11.62 -13.37 -7.61
N ASN A 80 12.48 -12.97 -6.67
CA ASN A 80 12.75 -13.76 -5.47
C ASN A 80 11.54 -13.83 -4.55
N ALA A 81 10.89 -12.70 -4.33
CA ALA A 81 9.69 -12.64 -3.49
C ALA A 81 8.52 -13.43 -4.09
N LYS A 82 8.44 -13.48 -5.42
CA LYS A 82 7.42 -14.22 -6.15
C LYS A 82 7.40 -15.71 -5.80
N LEU A 83 8.54 -16.28 -5.43
CA LEU A 83 8.63 -17.68 -4.99
C LEU A 83 7.95 -17.92 -3.63
N HIS A 84 7.60 -16.87 -2.92
CA HIS A 84 7.05 -16.91 -1.56
C HIS A 84 5.64 -16.30 -1.48
N THR A 85 4.90 -16.32 -2.59
CA THR A 85 3.55 -15.73 -2.61
C THR A 85 2.59 -16.40 -1.62
N SER A 86 2.82 -17.68 -1.31
CA SER A 86 2.00 -18.38 -0.31
C SER A 86 2.12 -17.74 1.07
N GLU A 87 3.30 -17.25 1.44
CA GLU A 87 3.50 -16.54 2.71
C GLU A 87 2.78 -15.18 2.69
N PHE A 88 2.88 -14.45 1.59
CA PHE A 88 2.16 -13.19 1.42
C PHE A 88 0.65 -13.40 1.56
N GLN A 89 0.13 -14.42 0.89
CA GLN A 89 -1.30 -14.76 0.94
C GLN A 89 -1.75 -15.17 2.33
N GLN A 90 -0.92 -15.91 3.05
CA GLN A 90 -1.22 -16.33 4.42
C GLN A 90 -1.49 -15.14 5.34
N TYR A 91 -0.75 -14.06 5.17
CA TYR A 91 -0.90 -12.84 5.98
C TYR A 91 -1.78 -11.78 5.32
N GLY A 92 -2.34 -12.07 4.15
CA GLY A 92 -3.20 -11.14 3.45
C GLY A 92 -2.48 -9.95 2.83
N ILE A 93 -1.15 -10.05 2.64
CA ILE A 93 -0.31 -8.99 2.09
C ILE A 93 -0.16 -9.18 0.59
N GLY A 94 -0.27 -8.08 -0.16
CA GLY A 94 -0.04 -8.09 -1.59
C GLY A 94 1.42 -7.85 -1.95
N LEU A 95 1.81 -8.31 -3.12
CA LEU A 95 3.14 -8.11 -3.69
C LEU A 95 3.01 -7.46 -5.06
N ILE A 96 3.74 -6.37 -5.24
CA ILE A 96 3.75 -5.60 -6.47
C ILE A 96 5.19 -5.51 -6.97
N SER A 97 5.40 -5.73 -8.26
CA SER A 97 6.65 -5.38 -8.92
C SER A 97 6.51 -4.02 -9.59
N PHE A 98 7.54 -3.19 -9.49
CA PHE A 98 7.56 -1.87 -10.08
C PHE A 98 8.79 -1.71 -10.96
N GLY A 99 8.57 -1.28 -12.20
CA GLY A 99 9.63 -1.10 -13.18
C GLY A 99 9.30 -0.01 -14.19
N PRO A 100 10.09 0.08 -15.29
CA PRO A 100 9.90 1.14 -16.29
C PRO A 100 8.52 1.17 -16.94
N GLU A 101 7.86 0.02 -17.03
CA GLU A 101 6.52 -0.09 -17.59
C GLU A 101 5.42 0.16 -16.58
N GLY A 102 5.78 0.46 -15.32
CA GLY A 102 4.84 0.75 -14.26
C GLY A 102 4.69 -0.39 -13.27
N LEU A 103 3.50 -0.58 -12.79
CA LEU A 103 3.18 -1.37 -11.62
C LEU A 103 2.46 -2.65 -12.05
N HIS A 104 2.95 -3.80 -11.57
CA HIS A 104 2.33 -5.11 -11.83
C HIS A 104 2.03 -5.81 -10.52
N VAL A 105 0.79 -6.22 -10.32
CA VAL A 105 0.39 -6.96 -9.13
C VAL A 105 0.73 -8.44 -9.31
N ILE A 106 1.65 -8.96 -8.48
CA ILE A 106 2.02 -10.37 -8.48
C ILE A 106 1.00 -11.17 -7.66
N CYS A 107 0.64 -10.67 -6.48
CA CYS A 107 -0.49 -11.20 -5.72
C CYS A 107 -1.20 -10.06 -4.98
N ASP A 108 -2.52 -10.14 -4.91
CA ASP A 108 -3.31 -9.09 -4.27
C ASP A 108 -3.32 -9.22 -2.76
N SER A 109 -3.41 -8.07 -2.08
CA SER A 109 -3.72 -8.04 -0.67
C SER A 109 -5.17 -8.47 -0.46
N GLN A 110 -5.42 -9.29 0.57
CA GLN A 110 -6.77 -9.64 0.93
C GLN A 110 -7.37 -8.54 1.81
N PRO A 111 -8.53 -7.99 1.43
CA PRO A 111 -9.18 -6.97 2.25
C PRO A 111 -9.52 -7.54 3.63
N SER A 112 -9.25 -6.76 4.67
CA SER A 112 -9.65 -7.13 6.02
C SER A 112 -9.98 -5.88 6.82
N LEU A 113 -10.80 -6.05 7.86
CA LEU A 113 -11.01 -4.97 8.82
C LEU A 113 -9.68 -4.70 9.53
N PRO A 114 -9.31 -3.43 9.70
CA PRO A 114 -8.10 -3.09 10.45
C PRO A 114 -8.13 -3.63 11.87
N TYR A 115 -6.98 -4.08 12.36
CA TYR A 115 -6.88 -4.77 13.63
C TYR A 115 -6.97 -3.85 14.85
N SER A 116 -6.61 -2.56 14.69
CA SER A 116 -6.62 -1.59 15.79
C SER A 116 -7.69 -0.54 15.58
N PRO A 117 -8.80 -0.57 16.36
CA PRO A 117 -9.82 0.47 16.27
C PRO A 117 -9.27 1.88 16.54
N GLN A 118 -8.32 2.01 17.47
CA GLN A 118 -7.71 3.30 17.82
C GLN A 118 -6.91 3.88 16.66
N LEU A 119 -6.04 3.08 16.04
CA LEU A 119 -5.24 3.52 14.90
C LEU A 119 -6.13 3.78 13.68
N THR A 120 -7.12 2.95 13.46
CA THR A 120 -8.10 3.13 12.39
C THR A 120 -8.81 4.47 12.53
N HIS A 121 -9.29 4.78 13.73
CA HIS A 121 -9.96 6.05 14.00
C HIS A 121 -9.04 7.25 13.71
N LYS A 122 -7.77 7.13 14.09
CA LYS A 122 -6.77 8.17 13.86
C LYS A 122 -6.53 8.41 12.36
N VAL A 123 -6.37 7.35 11.58
CA VAL A 123 -6.18 7.46 10.12
C VAL A 123 -7.42 8.02 9.45
N LEU A 124 -8.59 7.49 9.78
CA LEU A 124 -9.85 7.94 9.19
C LEU A 124 -10.12 9.41 9.51
N GLY A 125 -9.76 9.86 10.72
CA GLY A 125 -9.85 11.26 11.08
C GLY A 125 -9.01 12.16 10.18
N LYS A 126 -7.78 11.75 9.88
CA LYS A 126 -6.90 12.50 8.96
C LYS A 126 -7.45 12.53 7.54
N VAL A 127 -7.93 11.38 7.05
CA VAL A 127 -8.47 11.26 5.69
C VAL A 127 -9.74 12.10 5.53
N ARG A 128 -10.65 12.06 6.51
CA ARG A 128 -11.90 12.82 6.47
C ARG A 128 -11.68 14.33 6.50
N LYS A 129 -10.68 14.80 7.23
CA LYS A 129 -10.31 16.20 7.29
C LYS A 129 -9.52 16.67 6.08
N SER A 130 -9.00 15.77 5.29
CA SER A 130 -8.21 16.08 4.12
C SER A 130 -9.09 16.56 2.98
N ARG A 131 -8.58 17.55 2.21
CA ARG A 131 -9.18 17.97 0.95
C ARG A 131 -8.73 17.10 -0.22
N LYS A 132 -7.89 16.10 0.04
CA LYS A 132 -7.45 15.16 -1.01
C LYS A 132 -8.66 14.38 -1.52
N LYS A 133 -8.73 14.24 -2.83
CA LYS A 133 -9.79 13.47 -3.47
C LYS A 133 -9.58 11.99 -3.16
N SER A 134 -10.67 11.23 -3.23
CA SER A 134 -10.57 9.79 -3.08
C SER A 134 -9.63 9.23 -4.13
N PHE A 135 -8.87 8.26 -3.72
CA PHE A 135 -8.09 7.43 -4.59
C PHE A 135 -9.02 6.41 -5.26
N ALA A 136 -8.75 6.09 -6.49
CA ALA A 136 -9.39 4.97 -7.12
C ALA A 136 -8.83 3.67 -6.52
N ARG A 137 -8.86 2.58 -7.21
CA ARG A 137 -8.42 1.27 -6.71
C ARG A 137 -6.97 1.02 -7.11
N VAL A 138 -6.34 0.04 -6.46
CA VAL A 138 -5.02 -0.43 -6.90
C VAL A 138 -5.04 -0.78 -8.39
N ALA A 139 -6.14 -1.32 -8.90
CA ALA A 139 -6.30 -1.62 -10.32
C ALA A 139 -6.07 -0.41 -11.23
N ASP A 140 -6.36 0.80 -10.76
CA ASP A 140 -6.16 2.02 -11.54
C ASP A 140 -4.69 2.45 -11.61
N LEU A 141 -3.84 1.87 -10.77
CA LEU A 141 -2.39 2.10 -10.77
C LEU A 141 -1.64 1.10 -11.64
N VAL A 142 -2.28 -0.01 -11.98
CA VAL A 142 -1.63 -1.09 -12.71
C VAL A 142 -1.37 -0.67 -14.16
N ALA A 143 -0.19 -0.99 -14.67
CA ALA A 143 0.16 -0.76 -16.06
C ALA A 143 -0.73 -1.59 -16.98
N VAL A 144 -1.17 -0.97 -18.05
CA VAL A 144 -2.01 -1.61 -19.06
C VAL A 144 -1.13 -2.37 -20.07
#